data_293dbee3bfe88059920c58e9fbc16787
#
_entry.id   293dbee3bfe88059920c58e9fbc16787
#
_cell.length_a   1.000
_cell.length_b   1.000
_cell.length_c   1.000
_cell.angle_alpha   90.00
_cell.angle_beta   90.00
_cell.angle_gamma   90.00
#
_symmetry.space_group_name_H-M   'P 1'
#
loop_
_entity.id
_entity.type
_entity.pdbx_description
1 polymer ?
#
loop_
_entity_poly.entity_id
_entity_poly.type
_entity_poly.pdbx_seq_one_letter_code
_entity_poly.pdbx_strand_id
1 'polypeptide(L)'
;MATGPYDKSERVELADEAVHWDLGASLSYGEYLQLDKLLAAQRPLSSEHNEMLFIIVHQVSELWMRLMLHELTAALACVRQDDLGPALKMLARISRTQTQLITVWDVLSTMTPFEYSAFRSALGRSSGFQSLQYRLLEFLFGNKNADMVAVHQRDPQAYETLKRALESPSLYDEVLRLLSRRGYEIPADYLTRDFSQPYRASKQVAGAWLGVYHNADKGWDLYELAERLVDLDHNFQLWRAHHLKTVERIIGYKAGTGGTGGVSYLAKALELKFFPELWQIRTSM
;
A
#
# COMPACT_ATOMS: atom_id res chain seq x y z
N MET A 1 16.81 20.86 51.64
CA MET A 1 16.51 21.49 50.33
C MET A 1 15.73 20.44 49.53
N ALA A 2 14.51 20.73 49.14
CA ALA A 2 13.76 19.77 48.31
C ALA A 2 14.42 19.77 46.93
N THR A 3 14.91 18.61 46.51
CA THR A 3 15.39 18.37 45.14
C THR A 3 14.23 18.56 44.20
N GLY A 4 14.35 19.44 43.24
CA GLY A 4 13.30 19.70 42.25
C GLY A 4 13.04 18.45 41.37
N PRO A 5 11.87 18.36 40.68
CA PRO A 5 11.50 17.22 39.88
C PRO A 5 12.42 16.94 38.67
N TYR A 6 13.47 17.72 38.49
CA TYR A 6 14.44 17.61 37.39
C TYR A 6 15.84 17.19 37.82
N ASP A 7 16.05 16.88 39.12
CA ASP A 7 17.30 16.29 39.60
C ASP A 7 17.27 14.77 39.33
N LYS A 8 17.21 14.40 38.04
CA LYS A 8 17.31 13.02 37.57
C LYS A 8 18.74 12.72 37.16
N SER A 9 19.21 11.52 37.47
CA SER A 9 20.48 11.01 36.93
C SER A 9 20.53 11.19 35.43
N GLU A 10 21.67 11.54 34.86
CA GLU A 10 21.84 11.68 33.40
C GLU A 10 21.63 10.37 32.63
N ARG A 11 21.42 9.26 33.32
CA ARG A 11 21.19 7.92 32.76
C ARG A 11 20.05 7.22 33.49
N VAL A 12 19.39 6.32 32.77
CA VAL A 12 18.41 5.40 33.35
C VAL A 12 19.15 4.34 34.15
N GLU A 13 18.86 4.25 35.47
CA GLU A 13 19.38 3.18 36.31
C GLU A 13 18.57 1.90 36.07
N LEU A 14 19.27 0.79 35.84
CA LEU A 14 18.66 -0.52 35.56
C LEU A 14 18.73 -1.48 36.75
N ALA A 15 19.26 -1.03 37.92
CA ALA A 15 19.50 -1.88 39.07
C ALA A 15 18.23 -2.50 39.63
N ASP A 16 17.10 -1.78 39.53
CA ASP A 16 15.78 -2.21 40.03
C ASP A 16 14.92 -2.87 38.94
N GLU A 17 15.45 -3.03 37.73
CA GLU A 17 14.74 -3.65 36.61
C GLU A 17 15.11 -5.13 36.46
N ALA A 18 14.12 -5.97 36.18
CA ALA A 18 14.31 -7.41 35.92
C ALA A 18 14.89 -7.67 34.51
N VAL A 19 16.00 -7.04 34.19
CA VAL A 19 16.63 -7.16 32.86
C VAL A 19 17.29 -8.54 32.70
N HIS A 20 16.95 -9.23 31.63
CA HIS A 20 17.60 -10.48 31.26
C HIS A 20 18.90 -10.20 30.50
N TRP A 21 20.04 -10.21 31.22
CA TRP A 21 21.39 -9.99 30.66
C TRP A 21 21.95 -11.21 29.91
N ASP A 22 21.56 -12.39 30.34
CA ASP A 22 21.90 -13.65 29.69
C ASP A 22 20.62 -14.26 29.09
N LEU A 23 20.57 -14.35 27.78
CA LEU A 23 19.44 -14.92 27.05
C LEU A 23 19.52 -16.46 27.05
N GLY A 24 20.67 -17.09 27.37
CA GLY A 24 20.84 -18.52 27.37
C GLY A 24 20.45 -19.16 26.04
N ALA A 25 19.50 -20.10 26.07
CA ALA A 25 18.90 -20.72 24.89
C ALA A 25 17.68 -19.99 24.35
N SER A 26 17.33 -18.80 24.90
CA SER A 26 16.19 -18.01 24.47
C SER A 26 16.48 -17.23 23.19
N LEU A 27 15.44 -17.05 22.38
CA LEU A 27 15.53 -16.30 21.12
C LEU A 27 15.82 -14.81 21.38
N SER A 28 16.90 -14.29 20.79
CA SER A 28 17.24 -12.88 20.89
C SER A 28 16.37 -12.03 19.94
N TYR A 29 16.28 -10.73 20.21
CA TYR A 29 15.60 -9.76 19.33
C TYR A 29 16.15 -9.80 17.89
N GLY A 30 17.45 -9.85 17.72
CA GLY A 30 18.10 -9.91 16.42
C GLY A 30 17.78 -11.19 15.65
N GLU A 31 17.77 -12.34 16.33
CA GLU A 31 17.42 -13.63 15.75
C GLU A 31 15.93 -13.69 15.35
N TYR A 32 15.04 -13.21 16.21
CA TYR A 32 13.60 -13.16 15.90
C TYR A 32 13.31 -12.33 14.65
N LEU A 33 13.92 -11.16 14.53
CA LEU A 33 13.73 -10.26 13.40
C LEU A 33 14.63 -10.59 12.20
N GLN A 34 15.54 -11.55 12.31
CA GLN A 34 16.54 -11.88 11.28
C GLN A 34 17.34 -10.64 10.85
N LEU A 35 17.77 -9.81 11.83
CA LEU A 35 18.40 -8.52 11.57
C LEU A 35 19.72 -8.65 10.81
N ASP A 36 20.46 -9.72 11.03
CA ASP A 36 21.67 -10.07 10.28
C ASP A 36 21.43 -10.13 8.77
N LYS A 37 20.31 -10.75 8.35
CA LYS A 37 19.92 -10.81 6.93
C LYS A 37 19.33 -9.50 6.43
N LEU A 38 18.44 -8.90 7.21
CA LEU A 38 17.76 -7.67 6.83
C LEU A 38 18.75 -6.53 6.64
N LEU A 39 19.68 -6.34 7.58
CA LEU A 39 20.68 -5.26 7.55
C LEU A 39 21.89 -5.56 6.64
N ALA A 40 22.05 -6.79 6.15
CA ALA A 40 23.02 -7.15 5.12
C ALA A 40 22.46 -7.11 3.70
N ALA A 41 21.17 -6.78 3.52
CA ALA A 41 20.52 -6.72 2.22
C ALA A 41 20.80 -5.41 1.46
N GLN A 42 21.40 -4.40 2.10
CA GLN A 42 21.77 -3.14 1.48
C GLN A 42 23.11 -3.31 0.75
N ARG A 43 23.08 -3.36 -0.58
CA ARG A 43 24.26 -3.57 -1.43
C ARG A 43 24.35 -2.48 -2.50
N PRO A 44 24.96 -1.32 -2.19
CA PRO A 44 25.21 -0.27 -3.18
C PRO A 44 26.05 -0.79 -4.35
N LEU A 45 25.74 -0.32 -5.55
CA LEU A 45 26.44 -0.64 -6.79
C LEU A 45 27.48 0.42 -7.15
N SER A 46 27.46 1.55 -6.46
CA SER A 46 28.41 2.66 -6.63
C SER A 46 29.07 3.01 -5.29
N SER A 47 30.03 3.93 -5.30
CA SER A 47 30.65 4.50 -4.11
C SER A 47 29.90 5.73 -3.58
N GLU A 48 28.76 6.10 -4.17
CA GLU A 48 28.03 7.30 -3.83
C GLU A 48 27.25 7.12 -2.52
N HIS A 49 27.47 8.02 -1.58
CA HIS A 49 26.87 7.97 -0.23
C HIS A 49 25.33 7.85 -0.27
N ASN A 50 24.69 8.60 -1.15
CA ASN A 50 23.24 8.71 -1.22
C ASN A 50 22.53 7.51 -1.86
N GLU A 51 23.28 6.55 -2.47
CA GLU A 51 22.71 5.31 -2.96
C GLU A 51 22.13 4.46 -1.81
N MET A 52 22.75 4.50 -0.63
CA MET A 52 22.26 3.81 0.57
C MET A 52 20.87 4.32 0.98
N LEU A 53 20.67 5.65 1.00
CA LEU A 53 19.36 6.26 1.27
C LEU A 53 18.31 5.76 0.26
N PHE A 54 18.65 5.73 -1.03
CA PHE A 54 17.76 5.26 -2.09
C PHE A 54 17.36 3.80 -1.87
N ILE A 55 18.31 2.92 -1.57
CA ILE A 55 18.05 1.49 -1.31
C ILE A 55 17.14 1.32 -0.10
N ILE A 56 17.48 1.93 1.05
CA ILE A 56 16.72 1.73 2.30
C ILE A 56 15.30 2.24 2.16
N VAL A 57 15.08 3.42 1.56
CA VAL A 57 13.74 3.98 1.35
C VAL A 57 12.85 3.02 0.53
N HIS A 58 13.40 2.41 -0.52
CA HIS A 58 12.65 1.43 -1.32
C HIS A 58 12.43 0.11 -0.59
N GLN A 59 13.42 -0.39 0.16
CA GLN A 59 13.26 -1.60 0.97
C GLN A 59 12.20 -1.43 2.07
N VAL A 60 12.18 -0.29 2.76
CA VAL A 60 11.16 0.04 3.76
C VAL A 60 9.77 0.10 3.11
N SER A 61 9.67 0.69 1.92
CA SER A 61 8.41 0.72 1.15
C SER A 61 7.92 -0.70 0.81
N GLU A 62 8.80 -1.58 0.37
CA GLU A 62 8.45 -2.97 0.07
C GLU A 62 8.04 -3.75 1.33
N LEU A 63 8.65 -3.50 2.49
CA LEU A 63 8.24 -4.11 3.76
C LEU A 63 6.84 -3.62 4.20
N TRP A 64 6.52 -2.34 4.05
CA TRP A 64 5.18 -1.83 4.31
C TRP A 64 4.14 -2.40 3.34
N MET A 65 4.46 -2.50 2.05
CA MET A 65 3.58 -3.16 1.07
C MET A 65 3.38 -4.64 1.40
N ARG A 66 4.40 -5.33 1.92
CA ARG A 66 4.28 -6.72 2.40
C ARG A 66 3.27 -6.85 3.53
N LEU A 67 3.31 -5.93 4.51
CA LEU A 67 2.32 -5.89 5.59
C LEU A 67 0.91 -5.60 5.06
N MET A 68 0.78 -4.63 4.15
CA MET A 68 -0.52 -4.32 3.53
C MET A 68 -1.11 -5.53 2.80
N LEU A 69 -0.31 -6.27 2.04
CA LEU A 69 -0.75 -7.49 1.35
C LEU A 69 -1.20 -8.58 2.34
N HIS A 70 -0.49 -8.73 3.44
CA HIS A 70 -0.86 -9.67 4.51
C HIS A 70 -2.24 -9.34 5.11
N GLU A 71 -2.44 -8.09 5.53
CA GLU A 71 -3.71 -7.62 6.10
C GLU A 71 -4.84 -7.64 5.07
N LEU A 72 -4.58 -7.22 3.82
CA LEU A 72 -5.59 -7.19 2.76
C LEU A 72 -6.08 -8.59 2.40
N THR A 73 -5.19 -9.57 2.36
CA THR A 73 -5.57 -10.97 2.09
C THR A 73 -6.49 -11.51 3.17
N ALA A 74 -6.20 -11.22 4.44
CA ALA A 74 -7.03 -11.62 5.56
C ALA A 74 -8.37 -10.85 5.58
N ALA A 75 -8.36 -9.54 5.31
CA ALA A 75 -9.57 -8.73 5.21
C ALA A 75 -10.51 -9.23 4.11
N LEU A 76 -9.98 -9.60 2.94
CA LEU A 76 -10.75 -10.22 1.85
C LEU A 76 -11.46 -11.50 2.29
N ALA A 77 -10.78 -12.37 3.07
CA ALA A 77 -11.39 -13.59 3.59
C ALA A 77 -12.56 -13.28 4.54
N CYS A 78 -12.41 -12.28 5.41
CA CYS A 78 -13.47 -11.82 6.32
C CYS A 78 -14.66 -11.21 5.56
N VAL A 79 -14.43 -10.37 4.55
CA VAL A 79 -15.50 -9.78 3.71
C VAL A 79 -16.30 -10.87 2.98
N ARG A 80 -15.63 -11.93 2.48
CA ARG A 80 -16.30 -13.09 1.87
C ARG A 80 -17.23 -13.81 2.83
N GLN A 81 -16.86 -13.86 4.10
CA GLN A 81 -17.62 -14.54 5.17
C GLN A 81 -18.63 -13.63 5.86
N ASP A 82 -18.74 -12.35 5.43
CA ASP A 82 -19.60 -11.34 6.07
C ASP A 82 -19.17 -11.04 7.54
N ASP A 83 -17.88 -11.23 7.85
CA ASP A 83 -17.30 -10.91 9.16
C ASP A 83 -16.58 -9.54 9.09
N LEU A 84 -17.39 -8.47 9.21
CA LEU A 84 -16.89 -7.10 9.02
C LEU A 84 -16.07 -6.57 10.19
N GLY A 85 -16.28 -7.04 11.42
CA GLY A 85 -15.54 -6.55 12.58
C GLY A 85 -14.01 -6.68 12.42
N PRO A 86 -13.46 -7.89 12.24
CA PRO A 86 -12.05 -8.09 11.93
C PRO A 86 -11.61 -7.42 10.62
N ALA A 87 -12.45 -7.46 9.55
CA ALA A 87 -12.13 -6.83 8.28
C ALA A 87 -11.86 -5.33 8.43
N LEU A 88 -12.73 -4.59 9.11
CA LEU A 88 -12.60 -3.16 9.36
C LEU A 88 -11.32 -2.82 10.15
N LYS A 89 -10.95 -3.64 11.12
CA LYS A 89 -9.70 -3.49 11.88
C LYS A 89 -8.47 -3.66 10.98
N MET A 90 -8.47 -4.66 10.09
CA MET A 90 -7.39 -4.88 9.13
C MET A 90 -7.29 -3.76 8.12
N LEU A 91 -8.42 -3.29 7.55
CA LEU A 91 -8.46 -2.16 6.63
C LEU A 91 -7.96 -0.86 7.30
N ALA A 92 -8.33 -0.61 8.57
CA ALA A 92 -7.79 0.51 9.33
C ALA A 92 -6.26 0.42 9.52
N ARG A 93 -5.71 -0.79 9.71
CA ARG A 93 -4.26 -1.00 9.79
C ARG A 93 -3.57 -0.76 8.46
N ILE A 94 -4.18 -1.18 7.35
CA ILE A 94 -3.69 -0.86 6.00
C ILE A 94 -3.63 0.65 5.80
N SER A 95 -4.68 1.38 6.16
CA SER A 95 -4.71 2.85 6.07
C SER A 95 -3.58 3.50 6.86
N ARG A 96 -3.27 3.03 8.08
CA ARG A 96 -2.12 3.50 8.88
C ARG A 96 -0.77 3.16 8.24
N THR A 97 -0.66 1.98 7.62
CA THR A 97 0.55 1.58 6.89
C THR A 97 0.75 2.45 5.64
N GLN A 98 -0.33 2.81 4.94
CA GLN A 98 -0.27 3.75 3.81
C GLN A 98 0.28 5.13 4.23
N THR A 99 -0.07 5.61 5.44
CA THR A 99 0.52 6.86 5.97
C THR A 99 2.05 6.77 6.06
N GLN A 100 2.60 5.63 6.45
CA GLN A 100 4.06 5.42 6.47
C GLN A 100 4.65 5.42 5.06
N LEU A 101 3.96 4.83 4.08
CA LEU A 101 4.37 4.87 2.67
C LEU A 101 4.35 6.30 2.10
N ILE A 102 3.42 7.14 2.54
CA ILE A 102 3.36 8.55 2.12
C ILE A 102 4.57 9.31 2.69
N THR A 103 4.85 9.17 3.98
CA THR A 103 5.96 9.89 4.64
C THR A 103 7.35 9.45 4.18
N VAL A 104 7.49 8.25 3.64
CA VAL A 104 8.76 7.79 3.04
C VAL A 104 9.23 8.71 1.91
N TRP A 105 8.31 9.32 1.16
CA TRP A 105 8.65 10.28 0.10
C TRP A 105 9.32 11.54 0.64
N ASP A 106 9.01 11.97 1.86
CA ASP A 106 9.62 13.14 2.48
C ASP A 106 11.12 12.89 2.71
N VAL A 107 11.48 11.66 3.12
CA VAL A 107 12.88 11.25 3.27
C VAL A 107 13.57 11.21 1.89
N LEU A 108 12.96 10.58 0.89
CA LEU A 108 13.55 10.49 -0.46
C LEU A 108 13.70 11.88 -1.11
N SER A 109 12.76 12.80 -0.87
CA SER A 109 12.77 14.14 -1.43
C SER A 109 13.89 15.03 -0.90
N THR A 110 14.61 14.62 0.15
CA THR A 110 15.85 15.29 0.59
C THR A 110 16.99 15.12 -0.42
N MET A 111 16.94 14.09 -1.27
CA MET A 111 17.91 13.84 -2.31
C MET A 111 17.79 14.90 -3.42
N THR A 112 18.92 15.50 -3.80
CA THR A 112 18.98 16.48 -4.88
C THR A 112 19.16 15.83 -6.26
N PRO A 113 18.85 16.55 -7.37
CA PRO A 113 19.14 16.05 -8.71
C PRO A 113 20.62 15.72 -8.95
N PHE A 114 21.54 16.45 -8.33
CA PHE A 114 22.98 16.20 -8.41
C PHE A 114 23.34 14.86 -7.78
N GLU A 115 22.91 14.62 -6.56
CA GLU A 115 23.17 13.39 -5.80
C GLU A 115 22.58 12.16 -6.49
N TYR A 116 21.34 12.25 -6.99
CA TYR A 116 20.71 11.15 -7.73
C TYR A 116 21.45 10.86 -9.06
N SER A 117 21.88 11.90 -9.76
CA SER A 117 22.59 11.76 -11.03
C SER A 117 23.92 11.01 -10.90
N ALA A 118 24.59 11.12 -9.74
CA ALA A 118 25.86 10.50 -9.49
C ALA A 118 25.82 8.96 -9.54
N PHE A 119 24.74 8.33 -9.06
CA PHE A 119 24.60 6.87 -9.08
C PHE A 119 23.52 6.35 -10.06
N ARG A 120 22.72 7.22 -10.68
CA ARG A 120 21.61 6.80 -11.55
C ARG A 120 22.01 5.79 -12.62
N SER A 121 23.18 5.93 -13.22
CA SER A 121 23.68 5.02 -14.26
C SER A 121 23.89 3.59 -13.76
N ALA A 122 24.24 3.42 -12.47
CA ALA A 122 24.41 2.12 -11.84
C ALA A 122 23.08 1.34 -11.70
N LEU A 123 21.94 2.02 -11.67
CA LEU A 123 20.62 1.39 -11.59
C LEU A 123 20.23 0.65 -12.87
N GLY A 124 20.83 0.96 -14.01
CA GLY A 124 20.52 0.35 -15.29
C GLY A 124 19.04 0.49 -15.67
N ARG A 125 18.33 -0.64 -15.78
CA ARG A 125 16.89 -0.70 -16.06
C ARG A 125 16.04 -0.98 -14.83
N SER A 126 16.63 -1.00 -13.62
CA SER A 126 15.90 -1.19 -12.38
C SER A 126 14.96 -0.02 -12.11
N SER A 127 13.72 -0.30 -11.76
CA SER A 127 12.69 0.72 -11.55
C SER A 127 11.60 0.22 -10.62
N GLY A 128 11.05 1.09 -9.77
CA GLY A 128 9.86 0.82 -8.96
C GLY A 128 8.63 0.40 -9.78
N PHE A 129 8.61 0.68 -11.08
CA PHE A 129 7.60 0.16 -12.01
C PHE A 129 7.53 -1.38 -12.01
N GLN A 130 8.62 -2.05 -11.65
CA GLN A 130 8.75 -3.51 -11.57
C GLN A 130 8.40 -4.08 -10.20
N SER A 131 7.90 -3.28 -9.25
CA SER A 131 7.51 -3.80 -7.94
C SER A 131 6.34 -4.76 -8.06
N LEU A 132 6.58 -6.03 -7.73
CA LEU A 132 5.57 -7.08 -7.67
C LEU A 132 4.50 -6.76 -6.64
N GLN A 133 4.91 -6.30 -5.45
CA GLN A 133 3.99 -6.04 -4.34
C GLN A 133 3.07 -4.85 -4.63
N TYR A 134 3.60 -3.80 -5.26
CA TYR A 134 2.79 -2.67 -5.71
C TYR A 134 1.71 -3.13 -6.71
N ARG A 135 2.06 -3.96 -7.70
CA ARG A 135 1.09 -4.49 -8.68
C ARG A 135 0.05 -5.39 -8.04
N LEU A 136 0.46 -6.23 -7.09
CA LEU A 136 -0.48 -7.06 -6.33
C LEU A 136 -1.49 -6.20 -5.56
N LEU A 137 -1.05 -5.14 -4.89
CA LEU A 137 -1.94 -4.20 -4.21
C LEU A 137 -2.92 -3.56 -5.19
N GLU A 138 -2.45 -3.04 -6.34
CA GLU A 138 -3.34 -2.48 -7.36
C GLU A 138 -4.41 -3.46 -7.81
N PHE A 139 -4.03 -4.71 -8.10
CA PHE A 139 -4.98 -5.73 -8.56
C PHE A 139 -5.98 -6.14 -7.48
N LEU A 140 -5.51 -6.29 -6.25
CA LEU A 140 -6.36 -6.64 -5.11
C LEU A 140 -7.32 -5.50 -4.71
N PHE A 141 -6.95 -4.25 -4.93
CA PHE A 141 -7.88 -3.12 -4.74
C PHE A 141 -8.86 -2.96 -5.92
N GLY A 142 -8.52 -3.42 -7.13
CA GLY A 142 -9.43 -3.41 -8.28
C GLY A 142 -8.89 -2.77 -9.55
N ASN A 143 -7.69 -2.19 -9.54
CA ASN A 143 -7.06 -1.62 -10.73
C ASN A 143 -6.40 -2.74 -11.56
N LYS A 144 -7.20 -3.45 -12.36
CA LYS A 144 -6.79 -4.58 -13.20
C LYS A 144 -6.20 -4.08 -14.52
N ASN A 145 -4.94 -4.48 -14.81
CA ASN A 145 -4.27 -4.19 -16.07
C ASN A 145 -3.38 -5.37 -16.48
N ALA A 146 -3.81 -6.13 -17.48
CA ALA A 146 -3.12 -7.32 -17.97
C ALA A 146 -1.69 -7.02 -18.49
N ASP A 147 -1.45 -5.82 -19.05
CA ASP A 147 -0.14 -5.43 -19.56
C ASP A 147 0.94 -5.43 -18.46
N MET A 148 0.52 -5.18 -17.21
CA MET A 148 1.44 -5.15 -16.06
C MET A 148 1.96 -6.54 -15.68
N VAL A 149 1.27 -7.61 -16.06
CA VAL A 149 1.73 -8.99 -15.82
C VAL A 149 2.94 -9.32 -16.72
N ALA A 150 2.96 -8.81 -17.95
CA ALA A 150 4.03 -9.02 -18.91
C ALA A 150 5.40 -8.51 -18.41
N VAL A 151 5.42 -7.51 -17.54
CA VAL A 151 6.65 -6.98 -16.94
C VAL A 151 7.43 -8.07 -16.17
N HIS A 152 6.72 -9.08 -15.67
CA HIS A 152 7.28 -10.15 -14.83
C HIS A 152 7.52 -11.48 -15.56
N GLN A 153 7.45 -11.52 -16.91
CA GLN A 153 7.61 -12.76 -17.71
C GLN A 153 8.91 -13.52 -17.45
N ARG A 154 9.96 -12.85 -16.99
CA ARG A 154 11.26 -13.46 -16.69
C ARG A 154 11.33 -14.14 -15.31
N ASP A 155 10.34 -13.89 -14.46
CA ASP A 155 10.18 -14.52 -13.15
C ASP A 155 8.86 -15.32 -13.15
N PRO A 156 8.88 -16.63 -13.39
CA PRO A 156 7.68 -17.45 -13.51
C PRO A 156 6.83 -17.42 -12.24
N GLN A 157 7.42 -17.32 -11.05
CA GLN A 157 6.70 -17.28 -9.79
C GLN A 157 5.96 -15.94 -9.62
N ALA A 158 6.61 -14.82 -9.90
CA ALA A 158 6.01 -13.50 -9.88
C ALA A 158 4.90 -13.38 -10.94
N TYR A 159 5.15 -13.88 -12.16
CA TYR A 159 4.18 -13.91 -13.26
C TYR A 159 2.90 -14.65 -12.88
N GLU A 160 3.01 -15.89 -12.40
CA GLU A 160 1.84 -16.70 -12.02
C GLU A 160 1.11 -16.11 -10.81
N THR A 161 1.83 -15.47 -9.89
CA THR A 161 1.22 -14.79 -8.73
C THR A 161 0.40 -13.59 -9.17
N LEU A 162 0.92 -12.75 -10.07
CA LEU A 162 0.19 -11.62 -10.63
C LEU A 162 -0.98 -12.05 -11.51
N LYS A 163 -0.80 -13.08 -12.34
CA LYS A 163 -1.87 -13.61 -13.18
C LYS A 163 -3.06 -14.08 -12.35
N ARG A 164 -2.80 -14.85 -11.28
CA ARG A 164 -3.88 -15.26 -10.34
C ARG A 164 -4.55 -14.07 -9.70
N ALA A 165 -3.81 -13.05 -9.27
CA ALA A 165 -4.38 -11.84 -8.70
C ALA A 165 -5.18 -11.03 -9.74
N LEU A 166 -4.75 -11.00 -11.01
CA LEU A 166 -5.48 -10.38 -12.12
C LEU A 166 -6.84 -11.04 -12.33
N GLU A 167 -6.88 -12.38 -12.39
CA GLU A 167 -8.06 -13.19 -12.69
C GLU A 167 -9.01 -13.38 -11.48
N SER A 168 -8.54 -13.05 -10.26
CA SER A 168 -9.34 -13.19 -9.04
C SER A 168 -10.18 -11.94 -8.76
N PRO A 169 -11.31 -12.07 -8.05
CA PRO A 169 -12.07 -10.91 -7.55
C PRO A 169 -11.20 -9.99 -6.68
N SER A 170 -11.34 -8.69 -6.87
CA SER A 170 -10.72 -7.65 -6.02
C SER A 170 -11.49 -7.44 -4.72
N LEU A 171 -10.96 -6.59 -3.83
CA LEU A 171 -11.67 -6.15 -2.63
C LEU A 171 -13.03 -5.53 -2.99
N TYR A 172 -13.06 -4.69 -4.03
CA TYR A 172 -14.31 -4.05 -4.43
C TYR A 172 -15.33 -5.06 -4.99
N ASP A 173 -14.89 -6.03 -5.78
CA ASP A 173 -15.76 -7.10 -6.26
C ASP A 173 -16.37 -7.91 -5.10
N GLU A 174 -15.58 -8.24 -4.08
CA GLU A 174 -16.09 -8.99 -2.92
C GLU A 174 -17.01 -8.14 -2.05
N VAL A 175 -16.76 -6.83 -1.95
CA VAL A 175 -17.66 -5.90 -1.26
C VAL A 175 -19.00 -5.78 -2.02
N LEU A 176 -19.00 -5.70 -3.34
CA LEU A 176 -20.26 -5.70 -4.12
C LEU A 176 -21.04 -7.01 -3.93
N ARG A 177 -20.36 -8.15 -3.86
CA ARG A 177 -20.99 -9.43 -3.51
C ARG A 177 -21.57 -9.43 -2.09
N LEU A 178 -20.86 -8.82 -1.14
CA LEU A 178 -21.35 -8.62 0.22
C LEU A 178 -22.62 -7.76 0.24
N LEU A 179 -22.63 -6.61 -0.45
CA LEU A 179 -23.81 -5.75 -0.56
C LEU A 179 -25.02 -6.52 -1.14
N SER A 180 -24.79 -7.32 -2.18
CA SER A 180 -25.84 -8.17 -2.77
C SER A 180 -26.39 -9.18 -1.73
N ARG A 181 -25.52 -9.84 -0.95
CA ARG A 181 -25.96 -10.76 0.12
C ARG A 181 -26.75 -10.05 1.21
N ARG A 182 -26.47 -8.79 1.47
CA ARG A 182 -27.15 -7.92 2.44
C ARG A 182 -28.42 -7.26 1.87
N GLY A 183 -28.85 -7.63 0.65
CA GLY A 183 -30.11 -7.20 0.04
C GLY A 183 -30.06 -5.90 -0.76
N TYR A 184 -28.88 -5.34 -1.01
CA TYR A 184 -28.73 -4.20 -1.94
C TYR A 184 -28.74 -4.68 -3.39
N GLU A 185 -29.36 -3.89 -4.27
CA GLU A 185 -29.44 -4.22 -5.70
C GLU A 185 -28.08 -4.00 -6.39
N ILE A 186 -27.36 -5.08 -6.62
CA ILE A 186 -26.13 -5.09 -7.43
C ILE A 186 -26.42 -5.86 -8.72
N PRO A 187 -26.18 -5.28 -9.92
CA PRO A 187 -26.40 -5.97 -11.18
C PRO A 187 -25.62 -7.29 -11.28
N ALA A 188 -26.23 -8.33 -11.81
CA ALA A 188 -25.66 -9.69 -11.85
C ALA A 188 -24.34 -9.75 -12.63
N ASP A 189 -24.19 -8.94 -13.66
CA ASP A 189 -22.97 -8.83 -14.46
C ASP A 189 -21.77 -8.27 -13.65
N TYR A 190 -22.01 -7.49 -12.59
CA TYR A 190 -20.96 -7.04 -11.65
C TYR A 190 -20.55 -8.14 -10.67
N LEU A 191 -21.42 -9.09 -10.38
CA LEU A 191 -21.13 -10.18 -9.45
C LEU A 191 -20.31 -11.32 -10.11
N THR A 192 -20.40 -11.46 -11.45
CA THR A 192 -19.84 -12.58 -12.22
C THR A 192 -18.99 -12.12 -13.43
N ARG A 193 -18.59 -10.85 -13.46
CA ARG A 193 -17.78 -10.28 -14.55
C ARG A 193 -16.47 -11.04 -14.75
N ASP A 194 -15.83 -10.84 -15.89
CA ASP A 194 -14.42 -11.19 -16.06
C ASP A 194 -13.55 -10.25 -15.20
N PHE A 195 -12.99 -10.79 -14.09
CA PHE A 195 -12.22 -10.01 -13.13
C PHE A 195 -10.87 -9.58 -13.66
N SER A 196 -10.39 -10.13 -14.77
CA SER A 196 -9.16 -9.67 -15.43
C SER A 196 -9.33 -8.33 -16.13
N GLN A 197 -10.57 -7.93 -16.41
CA GLN A 197 -10.90 -6.68 -17.07
C GLN A 197 -10.98 -5.52 -16.07
N PRO A 198 -10.63 -4.28 -16.50
CA PRO A 198 -10.81 -3.10 -15.69
C PRO A 198 -12.27 -2.94 -15.23
N TYR A 199 -12.44 -2.54 -13.97
CA TYR A 199 -13.75 -2.21 -13.42
C TYR A 199 -14.33 -0.95 -14.11
N ARG A 200 -15.63 -0.94 -14.34
CA ARG A 200 -16.35 0.22 -14.90
C ARG A 200 -17.42 0.66 -13.92
N ALA A 201 -17.44 1.94 -13.58
CA ALA A 201 -18.44 2.49 -12.67
C ALA A 201 -19.88 2.34 -13.21
N SER A 202 -20.85 2.10 -12.31
CA SER A 202 -22.27 1.88 -12.61
C SER A 202 -23.16 2.79 -11.76
N LYS A 203 -24.16 3.39 -12.41
CA LYS A 203 -25.20 4.14 -11.71
C LYS A 203 -26.02 3.29 -10.73
N GLN A 204 -26.23 2.01 -11.06
CA GLN A 204 -26.95 1.08 -10.18
C GLN A 204 -26.13 0.75 -8.93
N VAL A 205 -24.83 0.49 -9.07
CA VAL A 205 -23.93 0.32 -7.92
C VAL A 205 -23.84 1.60 -7.09
N ALA A 206 -23.79 2.77 -7.72
CA ALA A 206 -23.88 4.06 -7.02
C ALA A 206 -25.19 4.19 -6.22
N GLY A 207 -26.31 3.75 -6.78
CA GLY A 207 -27.61 3.69 -6.07
C GLY A 207 -27.58 2.78 -4.84
N ALA A 208 -26.94 1.61 -4.94
CA ALA A 208 -26.74 0.71 -3.80
C ALA A 208 -25.95 1.38 -2.68
N TRP A 209 -24.85 2.06 -3.01
CA TRP A 209 -24.07 2.82 -2.02
C TRP A 209 -24.83 3.98 -1.41
N LEU A 210 -25.62 4.74 -2.20
CA LEU A 210 -26.53 5.76 -1.63
C LEU A 210 -27.50 5.14 -0.62
N GLY A 211 -28.02 3.94 -0.91
CA GLY A 211 -28.84 3.19 0.03
C GLY A 211 -28.13 2.86 1.34
N VAL A 212 -26.83 2.52 1.31
CA VAL A 212 -26.01 2.32 2.50
C VAL A 212 -25.90 3.61 3.30
N TYR A 213 -25.57 4.73 2.67
CA TYR A 213 -25.43 6.03 3.34
C TYR A 213 -26.73 6.53 3.96
N HIS A 214 -27.87 6.38 3.26
CA HIS A 214 -29.17 6.82 3.75
C HIS A 214 -29.69 5.94 4.91
N ASN A 215 -29.17 4.73 5.08
CA ASN A 215 -29.54 3.80 6.14
C ASN A 215 -28.39 3.53 7.12
N ALA A 216 -27.46 4.47 7.28
CA ALA A 216 -26.27 4.30 8.10
C ALA A 216 -26.60 3.93 9.57
N ASP A 217 -27.70 4.45 10.13
CA ASP A 217 -28.19 4.13 11.46
C ASP A 217 -28.59 2.65 11.65
N LYS A 218 -29.01 1.98 10.57
CA LYS A 218 -29.45 0.57 10.57
C LYS A 218 -28.36 -0.39 10.12
N GLY A 219 -27.37 0.08 9.37
CA GLY A 219 -26.28 -0.69 8.79
C GLY A 219 -24.94 -0.01 8.98
N TRP A 220 -24.60 0.32 10.24
CA TRP A 220 -23.39 1.07 10.58
C TRP A 220 -22.11 0.38 10.09
N ASP A 221 -22.06 -0.94 10.10
CA ASP A 221 -20.92 -1.74 9.62
C ASP A 221 -20.65 -1.56 8.11
N LEU A 222 -21.71 -1.48 7.30
CA LEU A 222 -21.58 -1.21 5.86
C LEU A 222 -21.19 0.25 5.57
N TYR A 223 -21.75 1.20 6.36
CA TYR A 223 -21.35 2.59 6.26
C TYR A 223 -19.87 2.77 6.65
N GLU A 224 -19.44 2.16 7.75
CA GLU A 224 -18.02 2.18 8.15
C GLU A 224 -17.13 1.53 7.10
N LEU A 225 -17.56 0.42 6.49
CA LEU A 225 -16.84 -0.21 5.38
C LEU A 225 -16.69 0.77 4.19
N ALA A 226 -17.76 1.46 3.81
CA ALA A 226 -17.71 2.46 2.73
C ALA A 226 -16.67 3.56 3.02
N GLU A 227 -16.68 4.13 4.22
CA GLU A 227 -15.70 5.14 4.62
C GLU A 227 -14.27 4.59 4.69
N ARG A 228 -14.07 3.35 5.15
CA ARG A 228 -12.75 2.70 5.09
C ARG A 228 -12.24 2.52 3.67
N LEU A 229 -13.10 2.16 2.72
CA LEU A 229 -12.71 2.06 1.32
C LEU A 229 -12.30 3.44 0.77
N VAL A 230 -13.04 4.50 1.11
CA VAL A 230 -12.67 5.87 0.72
C VAL A 230 -11.33 6.29 1.31
N ASP A 231 -11.08 6.01 2.59
CA ASP A 231 -9.80 6.28 3.27
C ASP A 231 -8.63 5.60 2.53
N LEU A 232 -8.80 4.31 2.18
CA LEU A 232 -7.77 3.53 1.47
C LEU A 232 -7.47 4.10 0.09
N ASP A 233 -8.50 4.44 -0.68
CA ASP A 233 -8.34 5.02 -2.02
C ASP A 233 -7.72 6.42 -1.95
N HIS A 234 -8.17 7.26 -1.00
CA HIS A 234 -7.61 8.58 -0.74
C HIS A 234 -6.12 8.52 -0.42
N ASN A 235 -5.73 7.68 0.53
CA ASN A 235 -4.32 7.52 0.92
C ASN A 235 -3.47 7.02 -0.25
N PHE A 236 -4.01 6.13 -1.09
CA PHE A 236 -3.29 5.65 -2.26
C PHE A 236 -3.07 6.75 -3.31
N GLN A 237 -4.07 7.63 -3.49
CA GLN A 237 -3.94 8.80 -4.35
C GLN A 237 -2.92 9.81 -3.80
N LEU A 238 -2.92 10.06 -2.47
CA LEU A 238 -1.89 10.89 -1.82
C LEU A 238 -0.49 10.30 -2.04
N TRP A 239 -0.32 8.99 -1.85
CA TRP A 239 0.96 8.33 -2.12
C TRP A 239 1.43 8.53 -3.57
N ARG A 240 0.52 8.37 -4.56
CA ARG A 240 0.82 8.64 -5.97
C ARG A 240 1.18 10.10 -6.24
N ALA A 241 0.49 11.03 -5.58
CA ALA A 241 0.78 12.46 -5.69
C ALA A 241 2.19 12.81 -5.14
N HIS A 242 2.53 12.28 -3.96
CA HIS A 242 3.87 12.45 -3.38
C HIS A 242 4.95 11.81 -4.26
N HIS A 243 4.70 10.62 -4.80
CA HIS A 243 5.59 9.98 -5.77
C HIS A 243 5.85 10.88 -6.98
N LEU A 244 4.79 11.35 -7.64
CA LEU A 244 4.89 12.25 -8.78
C LEU A 244 5.73 13.49 -8.43
N LYS A 245 5.44 14.16 -7.32
CA LYS A 245 6.15 15.37 -6.90
C LYS A 245 7.60 15.12 -6.56
N THR A 246 7.92 13.99 -5.95
CA THR A 246 9.31 13.59 -5.66
C THR A 246 10.07 13.30 -6.96
N VAL A 247 9.47 12.59 -7.91
CA VAL A 247 10.08 12.33 -9.22
C VAL A 247 10.29 13.63 -10.00
N GLU A 248 9.28 14.52 -10.04
CA GLU A 248 9.40 15.84 -10.68
C GLU A 248 10.56 16.66 -10.08
N ARG A 249 10.70 16.64 -8.75
CA ARG A 249 11.75 17.36 -8.00
C ARG A 249 13.15 16.83 -8.29
N ILE A 250 13.33 15.50 -8.35
CA ILE A 250 14.66 14.86 -8.40
C ILE A 250 15.10 14.62 -9.86
N ILE A 251 14.19 14.20 -10.73
CA ILE A 251 14.50 13.77 -12.10
C ILE A 251 13.99 14.77 -13.14
N GLY A 252 12.95 15.53 -12.80
CA GLY A 252 12.24 16.39 -13.74
C GLY A 252 11.47 15.54 -14.78
N TYR A 253 11.36 16.04 -15.99
CA TYR A 253 10.61 15.40 -17.08
C TYR A 253 11.41 14.36 -17.87
N LYS A 254 12.52 13.87 -17.34
CA LYS A 254 13.30 12.78 -17.97
C LYS A 254 12.54 11.46 -17.88
N ALA A 255 12.75 10.58 -18.86
CA ALA A 255 12.21 9.22 -18.81
C ALA A 255 12.71 8.45 -17.57
N GLY A 256 11.83 7.64 -16.96
CA GLY A 256 12.19 6.75 -15.87
C GLY A 256 13.19 5.66 -16.31
N THR A 257 13.95 5.09 -15.39
CA THR A 257 14.89 3.99 -15.65
C THR A 257 14.20 2.74 -16.21
N GLY A 258 12.92 2.53 -15.89
CA GLY A 258 12.09 1.44 -16.42
C GLY A 258 11.49 1.70 -17.80
N GLY A 259 11.83 2.82 -18.46
CA GLY A 259 11.34 3.15 -19.82
C GLY A 259 9.96 3.82 -19.84
N THR A 260 9.37 4.16 -18.69
CA THR A 260 8.12 4.92 -18.63
C THR A 260 8.34 6.40 -18.91
N GLY A 261 7.28 7.12 -19.27
CA GLY A 261 7.32 8.57 -19.51
C GLY A 261 7.59 9.43 -18.25
N GLY A 262 7.98 8.82 -17.12
CA GLY A 262 8.24 9.53 -15.87
C GLY A 262 7.01 10.29 -15.36
N VAL A 263 7.14 11.61 -15.14
CA VAL A 263 6.08 12.48 -14.62
C VAL A 263 4.77 12.35 -15.42
N SER A 264 4.83 12.27 -16.74
CA SER A 264 3.61 12.17 -17.57
C SER A 264 2.83 10.87 -17.36
N TYR A 265 3.53 9.76 -17.13
CA TYR A 265 2.90 8.47 -16.76
C TYR A 265 2.28 8.55 -15.36
N LEU A 266 3.02 9.09 -14.38
CA LEU A 266 2.54 9.21 -13.00
C LEU A 266 1.32 10.13 -12.89
N ALA A 267 1.27 11.22 -13.67
CA ALA A 267 0.13 12.12 -13.72
C ALA A 267 -1.16 11.40 -14.16
N LYS A 268 -1.08 10.52 -15.17
CA LYS A 268 -2.24 9.70 -15.59
C LYS A 268 -2.68 8.73 -14.48
N ALA A 269 -1.75 8.21 -13.69
CA ALA A 269 -2.07 7.31 -12.60
C ALA A 269 -2.82 7.99 -11.44
N LEU A 270 -2.75 9.31 -11.29
CA LEU A 270 -3.51 10.06 -10.27
C LEU A 270 -5.02 10.00 -10.49
N GLU A 271 -5.48 9.86 -11.74
CA GLU A 271 -6.90 9.82 -12.07
C GLU A 271 -7.56 8.47 -11.73
N LEU A 272 -6.75 7.44 -11.47
CA LEU A 272 -7.26 6.10 -11.20
C LEU A 272 -7.85 6.01 -9.79
N LYS A 273 -9.10 5.60 -9.71
CA LYS A 273 -9.83 5.31 -8.46
C LYS A 273 -10.15 3.82 -8.36
N PHE A 274 -10.00 3.27 -7.16
CA PHE A 274 -10.34 1.87 -6.90
C PHE A 274 -11.84 1.67 -6.70
N PHE A 275 -12.51 2.68 -6.09
CA PHE A 275 -13.92 2.61 -5.68
C PHE A 275 -14.70 3.81 -6.23
N PRO A 276 -14.88 3.90 -7.57
CA PRO A 276 -15.30 5.13 -8.22
C PRO A 276 -16.69 5.62 -7.80
N GLU A 277 -17.65 4.72 -7.52
CA GLU A 277 -19.00 5.09 -7.12
C GLU A 277 -19.02 5.79 -5.76
N LEU A 278 -18.19 5.37 -4.82
CA LEU A 278 -18.09 6.02 -3.51
C LEU A 278 -17.67 7.50 -3.61
N TRP A 279 -16.88 7.83 -4.63
CA TRP A 279 -16.53 9.22 -4.93
C TRP A 279 -17.66 9.97 -5.66
N GLN A 280 -18.35 9.29 -6.59
CA GLN A 280 -19.41 9.90 -7.39
C GLN A 280 -20.61 10.29 -6.53
N ILE A 281 -21.01 9.45 -5.57
CA ILE A 281 -22.19 9.72 -4.73
C ILE A 281 -22.02 10.92 -3.80
N ARG A 282 -20.76 11.37 -3.51
CA ARG A 282 -20.49 12.56 -2.67
C ARG A 282 -21.21 13.82 -3.16
N THR A 283 -21.44 13.92 -4.44
CA THR A 283 -22.17 15.06 -5.05
C THR A 283 -23.68 14.90 -4.97
N SER A 284 -24.17 13.68 -4.69
CA SER A 284 -25.60 13.34 -4.70
C SER A 284 -26.19 13.18 -3.30
N MET A 285 -25.38 13.32 -2.24
CA MET A 285 -25.79 13.25 -0.84
C MET A 285 -26.31 14.61 -0.29
#